data_cad64670f030e19ee06577a8a5d29049
#
_entry.id   cad64670f030e19ee06577a8a5d29049
#
_cell.length_a   1.000
_cell.length_b   1.000
_cell.length_c   1.000
_cell.angle_alpha   90.00
_cell.angle_beta   90.00
_cell.angle_gamma   90.00
#
_symmetry.space_group_name_H-M   'P 1'
#
loop_
_entity.id
_entity.type
_entity.pdbx_description
1 polymer ?
#
loop_
_entity_poly.entity_id
_entity_poly.type
_entity_poly.pdbx_seq_one_letter_code
_entity_poly.pdbx_strand_id
1 'polypeptide(L)'
;MAQTEEIQNERLEKRTLIVREITPSQMDLAGAAQLGLVIRERIEKGKTTLSVHYMVTSRPLDQLNAKEMLAARREHWGIEGKCHQRLDISAHEDQLRVRSASAAATLSLLCRLSLAIFICWCAEPGRLKRDKTYPVWSQRQKRRPGALIKLLQQPMADDG
;
A
#
# COMPACT_ATOMS: atom_id res chain seq x y z
N MET A 1 -23.94 -5.21 -0.33
CA MET A 1 -23.41 -4.10 -1.14
C MET A 1 -22.79 -3.07 -0.19
N ALA A 2 -21.66 -2.48 -0.58
CA ALA A 2 -21.01 -1.39 0.14
C ALA A 2 -20.58 -0.30 -0.83
N GLN A 3 -20.51 0.94 -0.35
CA GLN A 3 -20.12 2.10 -1.15
C GLN A 3 -19.19 3.00 -0.35
N THR A 4 -18.18 3.58 -1.03
CA THR A 4 -17.33 4.63 -0.48
C THR A 4 -17.18 5.75 -1.48
N GLU A 5 -17.12 6.98 -0.98
CA GLU A 5 -16.90 8.18 -1.76
C GLU A 5 -15.75 8.98 -1.15
N GLU A 6 -14.85 9.46 -1.99
CA GLU A 6 -13.67 10.23 -1.57
C GLU A 6 -13.43 11.40 -2.50
N ILE A 7 -13.10 12.54 -1.91
CA ILE A 7 -12.67 13.72 -2.65
C ILE A 7 -11.22 14.00 -2.29
N GLN A 8 -10.33 13.99 -3.27
CA GLN A 8 -8.92 14.29 -3.08
C GLN A 8 -8.39 15.10 -4.28
N ASN A 9 -7.83 16.29 -4.04
CA ASN A 9 -7.23 17.14 -5.06
C ASN A 9 -8.16 17.38 -6.27
N GLU A 10 -9.40 17.84 -6.02
CA GLU A 10 -10.45 18.10 -7.04
C GLU A 10 -10.87 16.85 -7.84
N ARG A 11 -10.56 15.68 -7.34
CA ARG A 11 -10.96 14.40 -7.89
C ARG A 11 -11.97 13.74 -6.99
N LEU A 12 -13.16 13.47 -7.51
CA LEU A 12 -14.18 12.65 -6.87
C LEU A 12 -13.97 11.19 -7.29
N GLU A 13 -13.90 10.31 -6.33
CA GLU A 13 -13.80 8.87 -6.57
C GLU A 13 -14.85 8.12 -5.76
N LYS A 14 -15.75 7.46 -6.46
CA LYS A 14 -16.81 6.64 -5.90
C LYS A 14 -16.55 5.18 -6.21
N ARG A 15 -16.62 4.33 -5.19
CA ARG A 15 -16.47 2.89 -5.34
C ARG A 15 -17.69 2.20 -4.80
N THR A 16 -18.26 1.31 -5.60
CA THR A 16 -19.38 0.45 -5.22
C THR A 16 -18.91 -1.00 -5.28
N LEU A 17 -19.05 -1.73 -4.20
CA LEU A 17 -18.79 -3.17 -4.13
C LEU A 17 -20.11 -3.92 -4.01
N ILE A 18 -20.34 -4.81 -4.96
CA ILE A 18 -21.44 -5.79 -4.95
C ILE A 18 -20.79 -7.15 -4.65
N VAL A 19 -21.30 -7.85 -3.63
CA VAL A 19 -20.77 -9.16 -3.21
C VAL A 19 -21.84 -10.22 -3.40
N ARG A 20 -21.40 -11.38 -3.87
CA ARG A 20 -22.22 -12.59 -3.99
C ARG A 20 -21.47 -13.76 -3.38
N GLU A 21 -22.15 -14.58 -2.61
CA GLU A 21 -21.63 -15.87 -2.17
C GLU A 21 -21.54 -16.83 -3.36
N ILE A 22 -20.46 -17.58 -3.39
CA ILE A 22 -20.18 -18.57 -4.43
C ILE A 22 -19.67 -19.86 -3.80
N THR A 23 -19.78 -20.94 -4.55
CA THR A 23 -19.11 -22.20 -4.21
C THR A 23 -17.83 -22.35 -5.02
N PRO A 24 -16.84 -23.11 -4.52
CA PRO A 24 -15.58 -23.36 -5.25
C PRO A 24 -15.81 -23.92 -6.67
N SER A 25 -16.83 -24.74 -6.86
CA SER A 25 -17.20 -25.35 -8.15
C SER A 25 -17.70 -24.35 -9.20
N GLN A 26 -18.23 -23.19 -8.77
CA GLN A 26 -18.71 -22.15 -9.70
C GLN A 26 -17.58 -21.34 -10.34
N MET A 27 -16.41 -21.32 -9.73
CA MET A 27 -15.26 -20.54 -10.17
C MET A 27 -14.04 -21.38 -10.53
N ASP A 28 -14.14 -22.72 -10.36
CA ASP A 28 -12.99 -23.63 -10.47
C ASP A 28 -11.78 -23.17 -9.62
N LEU A 29 -12.08 -22.63 -8.44
CA LEU A 29 -11.09 -22.08 -7.51
C LEU A 29 -11.31 -22.66 -6.11
N ALA A 30 -10.36 -23.48 -5.66
CA ALA A 30 -10.43 -24.12 -4.35
C ALA A 30 -10.53 -23.07 -3.22
N GLY A 31 -11.51 -23.28 -2.32
CA GLY A 31 -11.72 -22.41 -1.18
C GLY A 31 -12.41 -21.07 -1.48
N ALA A 32 -12.83 -20.80 -2.71
CA ALA A 32 -13.59 -19.59 -3.02
C ALA A 32 -14.95 -19.58 -2.29
N ALA A 33 -15.26 -18.50 -1.57
CA ALA A 33 -16.50 -18.35 -0.82
C ALA A 33 -17.33 -17.14 -1.26
N GLN A 34 -16.68 -16.05 -1.71
CA GLN A 34 -17.37 -14.86 -2.18
C GLN A 34 -16.72 -14.31 -3.46
N LEU A 35 -17.56 -13.82 -4.37
CA LEU A 35 -17.19 -13.02 -5.54
C LEU A 35 -17.63 -11.57 -5.31
N GLY A 36 -16.70 -10.63 -5.45
CA GLY A 36 -16.95 -9.20 -5.39
C GLY A 36 -16.79 -8.55 -6.75
N LEU A 37 -17.72 -7.67 -7.12
CA LEU A 37 -17.66 -6.78 -8.27
C LEU A 37 -17.47 -5.36 -7.75
N VAL A 38 -16.32 -4.75 -8.02
CA VAL A 38 -16.02 -3.36 -7.67
C VAL A 38 -16.18 -2.48 -8.89
N ILE A 39 -17.12 -1.57 -8.84
CA ILE A 39 -17.32 -0.51 -9.81
C ILE A 39 -16.68 0.75 -9.24
N ARG A 40 -15.71 1.30 -9.94
CA ARG A 40 -15.04 2.55 -9.59
C ARG A 40 -15.37 3.62 -10.60
N GLU A 41 -16.00 4.67 -10.15
CA GLU A 41 -16.28 5.89 -10.89
C GLU A 41 -15.30 6.97 -10.41
N ARG A 42 -14.61 7.61 -11.33
CA ARG A 42 -13.67 8.70 -11.08
C ARG A 42 -14.04 9.89 -11.93
N ILE A 43 -14.28 11.01 -11.27
CA ILE A 43 -14.54 12.29 -11.92
C ILE A 43 -13.36 13.22 -11.63
N GLU A 44 -12.69 13.65 -12.70
CA GLU A 44 -11.53 14.54 -12.62
C GLU A 44 -11.56 15.51 -13.80
N LYS A 45 -11.49 16.81 -13.51
CA LYS A 45 -11.53 17.88 -14.53
C LYS A 45 -12.69 17.73 -15.53
N GLY A 46 -13.88 17.38 -15.04
CA GLY A 46 -15.09 17.19 -15.85
C GLY A 46 -15.13 15.91 -16.68
N LYS A 47 -14.12 15.04 -16.58
CA LYS A 47 -14.11 13.73 -17.23
C LYS A 47 -14.50 12.65 -16.25
N THR A 48 -15.45 11.80 -16.62
CA THR A 48 -15.83 10.61 -15.86
C THR A 48 -15.17 9.38 -16.46
N THR A 49 -14.51 8.61 -15.62
CA THR A 49 -13.91 7.33 -15.99
C THR A 49 -14.53 6.23 -15.12
N LEU A 50 -15.01 5.18 -15.77
CA LEU A 50 -15.57 4.00 -15.11
C LEU A 50 -14.59 2.83 -15.26
N SER A 51 -14.32 2.12 -14.18
CA SER A 51 -13.57 0.87 -14.21
C SER A 51 -14.25 -0.20 -13.37
N VAL A 52 -14.16 -1.45 -13.83
CA VAL A 52 -14.76 -2.60 -13.18
C VAL A 52 -13.66 -3.59 -12.85
N HIS A 53 -13.69 -4.11 -11.62
CA HIS A 53 -12.72 -5.08 -11.15
C HIS A 53 -13.45 -6.20 -10.41
N TYR A 54 -12.94 -7.41 -10.55
CA TYR A 54 -13.41 -8.57 -9.81
C TYR A 54 -12.44 -8.89 -8.67
N MET A 55 -12.96 -9.47 -7.62
CA MET A 55 -12.19 -9.98 -6.50
C MET A 55 -12.84 -11.23 -5.94
N VAL A 56 -12.04 -12.16 -5.47
CA VAL A 56 -12.50 -13.41 -4.86
C VAL A 56 -11.86 -13.51 -3.48
N THR A 57 -12.60 -14.05 -2.53
CA THR A 57 -12.08 -14.35 -1.19
C THR A 57 -12.55 -15.73 -0.72
N SER A 58 -11.71 -16.36 0.09
CA SER A 58 -12.05 -17.62 0.77
C SER A 58 -12.82 -17.40 2.07
N ARG A 59 -12.99 -16.15 2.53
CA ARG A 59 -13.78 -15.85 3.72
C ARG A 59 -15.26 -15.77 3.35
N PRO A 60 -16.15 -16.47 4.07
CA PRO A 60 -17.59 -16.38 3.87
C PRO A 60 -18.15 -15.04 4.37
N LEU A 61 -19.42 -14.75 4.05
CA LEU A 61 -20.03 -13.43 4.28
C LEU A 61 -20.19 -13.07 5.76
N ASP A 62 -20.30 -14.05 6.63
CA ASP A 62 -20.33 -13.89 8.10
C ASP A 62 -18.98 -13.49 8.70
N GLN A 63 -17.87 -13.79 8.01
CA GLN A 63 -16.51 -13.44 8.42
C GLN A 63 -15.95 -12.18 7.73
N LEU A 64 -16.49 -11.81 6.57
CA LEU A 64 -16.04 -10.67 5.80
C LEU A 64 -17.21 -10.05 5.03
N ASN A 65 -17.82 -9.03 5.61
CA ASN A 65 -18.91 -8.31 4.94
C ASN A 65 -18.41 -7.39 3.82
N ALA A 66 -19.31 -6.86 2.99
CA ALA A 66 -18.97 -6.04 1.83
C ALA A 66 -18.17 -4.77 2.18
N LYS A 67 -18.42 -4.14 3.34
CA LYS A 67 -17.70 -2.94 3.79
C LYS A 67 -16.26 -3.27 4.17
N GLU A 68 -16.07 -4.33 4.93
CA GLU A 68 -14.75 -4.84 5.33
C GLU A 68 -13.94 -5.32 4.11
N MET A 69 -14.59 -6.02 3.17
CA MET A 69 -13.97 -6.47 1.92
C MET A 69 -13.49 -5.28 1.07
N LEU A 70 -14.26 -4.20 1.01
CA LEU A 70 -13.84 -2.98 0.31
C LEU A 70 -12.69 -2.27 1.03
N ALA A 71 -12.67 -2.25 2.36
CA ALA A 71 -11.58 -1.72 3.16
C ALA A 71 -10.28 -2.54 2.98
N ALA A 72 -10.35 -3.87 3.10
CA ALA A 72 -9.21 -4.77 2.91
C ALA A 72 -8.57 -4.60 1.52
N ARG A 73 -9.38 -4.44 0.47
CA ARG A 73 -8.86 -4.11 -0.86
C ARG A 73 -8.06 -2.81 -0.89
N ARG A 74 -8.52 -1.78 -0.20
CA ARG A 74 -7.81 -0.49 -0.14
C ARG A 74 -6.48 -0.60 0.59
N GLU A 75 -6.44 -1.37 1.66
CA GLU A 75 -5.21 -1.66 2.40
C GLU A 75 -4.22 -2.44 1.55
N HIS A 76 -4.67 -3.44 0.81
CA HIS A 76 -3.84 -4.21 -0.13
C HIS A 76 -3.20 -3.31 -1.20
N TRP A 77 -3.98 -2.41 -1.83
CA TRP A 77 -3.45 -1.41 -2.74
C TRP A 77 -2.47 -0.43 -2.08
N GLY A 78 -2.65 -0.19 -0.78
CA GLY A 78 -1.72 0.56 0.04
C GLY A 78 -0.32 -0.09 0.12
N ILE A 79 -0.26 -1.42 0.15
CA ILE A 79 1.01 -2.16 0.15
C ILE A 79 1.72 -1.96 -1.20
N GLU A 80 1.02 -2.13 -2.33
CA GLU A 80 1.60 -1.89 -3.64
C GLU A 80 2.08 -0.45 -3.83
N GLY A 81 1.20 0.53 -3.62
CA GLY A 81 1.53 1.95 -3.84
C GLY A 81 2.45 2.57 -2.80
N LYS A 82 2.47 2.07 -1.56
CA LYS A 82 3.29 2.64 -0.48
C LYS A 82 4.59 1.88 -0.24
N CYS A 83 4.60 0.57 -0.42
CA CYS A 83 5.76 -0.28 -0.16
C CYS A 83 6.48 -0.64 -1.46
N HIS A 84 5.89 -1.46 -2.33
CA HIS A 84 6.54 -1.94 -3.55
C HIS A 84 6.95 -0.81 -4.50
N GLN A 85 6.05 0.12 -4.79
CA GLN A 85 6.37 1.27 -5.63
C GLN A 85 7.55 2.10 -5.09
N ARG A 86 7.69 2.21 -3.76
CA ARG A 86 8.83 2.93 -3.18
C ARG A 86 10.13 2.14 -3.26
N LEU A 87 10.08 0.82 -3.12
CA LEU A 87 11.25 -0.04 -3.29
C LEU A 87 11.72 -0.05 -4.75
N ASP A 88 10.81 -0.17 -5.71
CA ASP A 88 11.14 -0.26 -7.14
C ASP A 88 11.54 1.11 -7.72
N ILE A 89 10.73 2.14 -7.51
CA ILE A 89 10.95 3.47 -8.12
C ILE A 89 11.96 4.31 -7.34
N SER A 90 11.89 4.30 -6.01
CA SER A 90 12.69 5.22 -5.20
C SER A 90 13.98 4.61 -4.67
N ALA A 91 13.99 3.32 -4.37
CA ALA A 91 15.18 2.58 -3.93
C ALA A 91 15.87 1.82 -5.07
N HIS A 92 15.22 1.71 -6.24
CA HIS A 92 15.72 1.00 -7.43
C HIS A 92 16.10 -0.46 -7.13
N GLU A 93 15.33 -1.14 -6.28
CA GLU A 93 15.63 -2.50 -5.83
C GLU A 93 15.67 -3.48 -7.02
N ASP A 94 14.76 -3.35 -7.97
CA ASP A 94 14.66 -4.15 -9.20
C ASP A 94 15.80 -3.91 -10.20
N GLN A 95 16.50 -2.76 -10.09
CA GLN A 95 17.62 -2.38 -10.96
C GLN A 95 18.99 -2.80 -10.40
N LEU A 96 19.03 -3.41 -9.22
CA LEU A 96 20.27 -3.87 -8.59
C LEU A 96 20.89 -5.02 -9.41
N ARG A 97 21.96 -4.71 -10.14
CA ARG A 97 22.71 -5.68 -10.95
C ARG A 97 23.66 -6.53 -10.11
N VAL A 98 23.12 -7.20 -9.10
CA VAL A 98 23.90 -8.05 -8.19
C VAL A 98 23.78 -9.50 -8.64
N ARG A 99 24.93 -10.15 -8.88
CA ARG A 99 24.97 -11.54 -9.36
C ARG A 99 24.93 -12.58 -8.24
N SER A 100 25.35 -12.21 -7.04
CA SER A 100 25.32 -13.08 -5.86
C SER A 100 23.96 -13.05 -5.18
N ALA A 101 23.32 -14.19 -4.98
CA ALA A 101 22.03 -14.29 -4.31
C ALA A 101 22.07 -13.77 -2.87
N SER A 102 23.15 -14.03 -2.13
CA SER A 102 23.34 -13.55 -0.75
C SER A 102 23.49 -12.03 -0.71
N ALA A 103 24.26 -11.43 -1.63
CA ALA A 103 24.42 -9.99 -1.72
C ALA A 103 23.11 -9.31 -2.16
N ALA A 104 22.35 -9.90 -3.09
CA ALA A 104 21.04 -9.40 -3.49
C ALA A 104 20.06 -9.40 -2.29
N ALA A 105 20.00 -10.50 -1.53
CA ALA A 105 19.17 -10.60 -0.34
C ALA A 105 19.56 -9.57 0.73
N THR A 106 20.85 -9.35 0.96
CA THR A 106 21.34 -8.35 1.92
C THR A 106 20.97 -6.94 1.50
N LEU A 107 21.15 -6.59 0.21
CA LEU A 107 20.78 -5.27 -0.30
C LEU A 107 19.27 -5.04 -0.26
N SER A 108 18.45 -6.04 -0.60
CA SER A 108 17.00 -5.97 -0.49
C SER A 108 16.59 -5.72 0.96
N LEU A 109 17.20 -6.42 1.93
CA LEU A 109 16.94 -6.21 3.34
C LEU A 109 17.31 -4.79 3.79
N LEU A 110 18.45 -4.27 3.35
CA LEU A 110 18.87 -2.89 3.65
C LEU A 110 17.93 -1.83 3.05
N CYS A 111 17.45 -2.04 1.81
CA CYS A 111 16.45 -1.17 1.19
C CYS A 111 15.14 -1.15 1.99
N ARG A 112 14.66 -2.32 2.41
CA ARG A 112 13.43 -2.45 3.22
C ARG A 112 13.59 -1.82 4.60
N LEU A 113 14.73 -2.03 5.27
CA LEU A 113 15.03 -1.39 6.54
C LEU A 113 15.06 0.14 6.40
N SER A 114 15.74 0.66 5.36
CA SER A 114 15.78 2.10 5.07
C SER A 114 14.38 2.68 4.83
N LEU A 115 13.52 1.95 4.12
CA LEU A 115 12.14 2.36 3.90
C LEU A 115 11.32 2.34 5.20
N ALA A 116 11.50 1.33 6.05
CA ALA A 116 10.82 1.24 7.34
C ALA A 116 11.20 2.43 8.25
N ILE A 117 12.49 2.77 8.34
CA ILE A 117 12.98 3.93 9.09
C ILE A 117 12.36 5.23 8.53
N PHE A 118 12.26 5.36 7.21
CA PHE A 118 11.63 6.52 6.59
C PHE A 118 10.14 6.61 6.95
N ILE A 119 9.41 5.50 6.97
CA ILE A 119 7.98 5.45 7.34
C ILE A 119 7.81 5.88 8.80
N CYS A 120 8.61 5.33 9.72
CA CYS A 120 8.60 5.74 11.13
C CYS A 120 8.91 7.23 11.29
N TRP A 121 9.93 7.72 10.57
CA TRP A 121 10.27 9.14 10.58
C TRP A 121 9.12 10.03 10.07
N CYS A 122 8.37 9.59 9.04
CA CYS A 122 7.20 10.32 8.54
C CYS A 122 6.03 10.36 9.53
N ALA A 123 5.93 9.38 10.41
CA ALA A 123 4.87 9.30 11.42
C ALA A 123 5.08 10.29 12.59
N GLU A 124 6.32 10.76 12.81
CA GLU A 124 6.61 11.72 13.86
C GLU A 124 5.89 13.07 13.63
N PRO A 125 5.31 13.67 14.68
CA PRO A 125 4.67 14.97 14.59
C PRO A 125 5.68 16.08 14.21
N GLY A 126 5.20 17.11 13.51
CA GLY A 126 6.00 18.30 13.16
C GLY A 126 6.89 18.15 11.91
N ARG A 127 6.85 17.04 11.20
CA ARG A 127 7.61 16.86 9.96
C ARG A 127 7.02 17.66 8.79
N LEU A 128 7.86 18.37 8.06
CA LEU A 128 7.44 19.18 6.91
C LEU A 128 6.98 18.31 5.74
N LYS A 129 5.92 18.72 5.04
CA LYS A 129 5.37 17.98 3.89
C LYS A 129 6.39 17.77 2.76
N ARG A 130 7.28 18.74 2.51
CA ARG A 130 8.33 18.66 1.47
C ARG A 130 9.34 17.54 1.68
N ASP A 131 9.56 17.13 2.93
CA ASP A 131 10.53 16.09 3.29
C ASP A 131 9.90 14.68 3.30
N LYS A 132 8.60 14.56 3.02
CA LYS A 132 7.84 13.29 3.08
C LYS A 132 8.00 12.40 1.84
N THR A 133 9.01 12.64 1.01
CA THR A 133 9.35 11.74 -0.10
C THR A 133 10.66 11.01 0.21
N TYR A 134 10.67 9.69 -0.06
CA TYR A 134 11.85 8.86 0.24
C TYR A 134 13.15 9.36 -0.42
N PRO A 135 13.18 9.79 -1.69
CA PRO A 135 14.40 10.28 -2.31
C PRO A 135 14.98 11.52 -1.61
N VAL A 136 14.14 12.49 -1.25
CA VAL A 136 14.57 13.72 -0.56
C VAL A 136 15.10 13.38 0.83
N TRP A 137 14.39 12.55 1.58
CA TRP A 137 14.83 12.08 2.89
C TRP A 137 16.15 11.32 2.80
N SER A 138 16.30 10.38 1.88
CA SER A 138 17.52 9.58 1.69
C SER A 138 18.73 10.45 1.36
N GLN A 139 18.60 11.43 0.46
CA GLN A 139 19.68 12.38 0.16
C GLN A 139 20.07 13.21 1.38
N ARG A 140 19.11 13.61 2.20
CA ARG A 140 19.37 14.36 3.43
C ARG A 140 20.14 13.53 4.45
N GLN A 141 19.80 12.24 4.61
CA GLN A 141 20.50 11.33 5.51
C GLN A 141 21.94 11.08 5.06
N LYS A 142 22.20 10.96 3.76
CA LYS A 142 23.56 10.84 3.22
C LYS A 142 24.45 12.05 3.61
N ARG A 143 23.85 13.24 3.71
CA ARG A 143 24.57 14.47 4.11
C ARG A 143 24.72 14.62 5.64
N ARG A 144 23.93 13.90 6.44
CA ARG A 144 23.89 14.03 7.92
C ARG A 144 23.74 12.65 8.59
N PRO A 145 24.75 11.76 8.47
CA PRO A 145 24.64 10.39 8.99
C PRO A 145 24.41 10.33 10.51
N GLY A 146 24.93 11.29 11.27
CA GLY A 146 24.70 11.36 12.72
C GLY A 146 23.24 11.57 13.12
N ALA A 147 22.41 12.16 12.26
CA ALA A 147 20.97 12.28 12.54
C ALA A 147 20.24 10.93 12.41
N LEU A 148 20.69 10.08 11.50
CA LEU A 148 20.16 8.72 11.34
C LEU A 148 20.52 7.85 12.54
N ILE A 149 21.75 7.94 13.04
CA ILE A 149 22.18 7.20 14.24
C ILE A 149 21.33 7.59 15.45
N LYS A 150 21.08 8.88 15.65
CA LYS A 150 20.19 9.33 16.74
C LYS A 150 18.77 8.80 16.61
N LEU A 151 18.24 8.73 15.40
CA LEU A 151 16.90 8.16 15.14
C LEU A 151 16.82 6.67 15.51
N LEU A 152 17.86 5.90 15.19
CA LEU A 152 17.96 4.47 15.52
C LEU A 152 18.14 4.21 17.02
N GLN A 153 18.63 5.18 17.78
CA GLN A 153 18.84 5.08 19.23
C GLN A 153 17.62 5.52 20.03
N GLN A 154 16.59 6.08 19.40
CA GLN A 154 15.35 6.43 20.09
C GLN A 154 14.58 5.14 20.43
N PRO A 155 14.13 4.96 21.69
CA PRO A 155 13.27 3.82 22.01
C PRO A 155 11.99 3.93 21.18
N MET A 156 11.55 2.81 20.62
CA MET A 156 10.23 2.72 20.00
C MET A 156 9.21 3.11 21.08
N ALA A 157 8.33 4.05 20.78
CA ALA A 157 7.23 4.35 21.69
C ALA A 157 6.41 3.05 21.83
N ASP A 158 6.30 2.54 23.06
CA ASP A 158 5.38 1.46 23.38
C ASP A 158 3.97 2.03 23.17
N ASP A 159 3.34 1.64 22.07
CA ASP A 159 1.91 1.81 21.86
C ASP A 159 1.20 0.86 22.84
N GLY A 160 0.89 1.40 24.05
CA GLY A 160 0.09 0.74 25.06
C GLY A 160 -1.39 0.67 24.65
#